data_677ead0cae91f8d0152eac515b2956d5
#
_entry.id   677ead0cae91f8d0152eac515b2956d5
#
_cell.length_a   1.000
_cell.length_b   1.000
_cell.length_c   1.000
_cell.angle_alpha   90.00
_cell.angle_beta   90.00
_cell.angle_gamma   90.00
#
_symmetry.space_group_name_H-M   'P 1'
#
loop_
_entity.id
_entity.type
_entity.pdbx_description
1 polymer ?
#
loop_
_entity_poly.entity_id
_entity_poly.type
_entity_poly.pdbx_seq_one_letter_code
_entity_poly.pdbx_strand_id
1 'polypeptide(L)'
;MKKQNIFSIIHITIYLIYASCIVYFVTVRNFRSIIVSILSLIGIIILIILNKKYRHLFGNLLVNTLIIFIAISILGGTCFDFYRFNHFDDVLHITSGFIGCMVARILFYFSQNETDISRKRIFFVIYMFMFSMGIASIWELIEFGLDRYLGFDCQAGGLTDTMFDILDCLIGSVIATIYYYFKIRKAENIKR
;
A
#
# COMPACT_ATOMS: atom_id res chain seq x y z
N MET A 1 7.99 -23.71 -8.56
CA MET A 1 6.58 -24.19 -8.46
C MET A 1 5.85 -23.68 -7.20
N LYS A 2 6.30 -23.90 -5.95
CA LYS A 2 5.54 -23.49 -4.73
C LYS A 2 5.16 -21.98 -4.66
N LYS A 3 6.04 -21.05 -5.02
CA LYS A 3 5.75 -19.60 -4.96
C LYS A 3 4.70 -19.12 -5.97
N GLN A 4 4.57 -19.80 -7.11
CA GLN A 4 3.61 -19.45 -8.15
C GLN A 4 2.18 -19.88 -7.76
N ASN A 5 2.05 -21.00 -7.05
CA ASN A 5 0.76 -21.48 -6.52
C ASN A 5 0.21 -20.55 -5.42
N ILE A 6 1.06 -20.04 -4.51
CA ILE A 6 0.63 -19.12 -3.45
C ILE A 6 0.11 -17.81 -4.05
N PHE A 7 0.76 -17.27 -5.07
CA PHE A 7 0.30 -16.05 -5.75
C PHE A 7 -1.10 -16.23 -6.36
N SER A 8 -1.32 -17.36 -7.04
CA SER A 8 -2.63 -17.67 -7.62
C SER A 8 -3.71 -17.89 -6.56
N ILE A 9 -3.38 -18.50 -5.43
CA ILE A 9 -4.32 -18.72 -4.32
C ILE A 9 -4.78 -17.38 -3.74
N ILE A 10 -3.86 -16.44 -3.47
CA ILE A 10 -4.21 -15.11 -2.95
C ILE A 10 -5.19 -14.40 -3.90
N HIS A 11 -4.94 -14.42 -5.20
CA HIS A 11 -5.82 -13.78 -6.17
C HIS A 11 -7.22 -14.42 -6.20
N ILE A 12 -7.30 -15.76 -6.21
CA ILE A 12 -8.58 -16.45 -6.19
C ILE A 12 -9.34 -16.11 -4.90
N THR A 13 -8.68 -16.14 -3.75
CA THR A 13 -9.30 -15.79 -2.46
C THR A 13 -9.84 -14.37 -2.47
N ILE A 14 -9.09 -13.40 -2.98
CA ILE A 14 -9.53 -11.99 -3.10
C ILE A 14 -10.76 -11.89 -4.02
N TYR A 15 -10.76 -12.55 -5.17
CA TYR A 15 -11.92 -12.52 -6.07
C TYR A 15 -13.17 -13.10 -5.41
N LEU A 16 -13.03 -14.21 -4.66
CA LEU A 16 -14.15 -14.82 -3.92
C LEU A 16 -14.67 -13.88 -2.82
N ILE A 17 -13.76 -13.23 -2.07
CA ILE A 17 -14.14 -12.24 -1.05
C ILE A 17 -14.94 -11.10 -1.69
N TYR A 18 -14.40 -10.47 -2.76
CA TYR A 18 -15.09 -9.38 -3.44
C TYR A 18 -16.45 -9.80 -4.01
N ALA A 19 -16.54 -10.98 -4.64
CA ALA A 19 -17.80 -11.50 -5.16
C ALA A 19 -18.83 -11.68 -4.03
N SER A 20 -18.44 -12.28 -2.91
CA SER A 20 -19.30 -12.45 -1.74
C SER A 20 -19.75 -11.12 -1.15
N CYS A 21 -18.87 -10.14 -1.02
CA CYS A 21 -19.17 -8.80 -0.53
C CYS A 21 -20.15 -8.06 -1.46
N ILE A 22 -19.93 -8.11 -2.77
CA ILE A 22 -20.85 -7.48 -3.74
C ILE A 22 -22.24 -8.11 -3.67
N VAL A 23 -22.34 -9.44 -3.61
CA VAL A 23 -23.63 -10.12 -3.43
C VAL A 23 -24.31 -9.67 -2.14
N TYR A 24 -23.57 -9.61 -1.03
CA TYR A 24 -24.09 -9.10 0.24
C TYR A 24 -24.61 -7.66 0.10
N PHE A 25 -23.84 -6.73 -0.49
CA PHE A 25 -24.26 -5.35 -0.66
C PHE A 25 -25.49 -5.19 -1.58
N VAL A 26 -25.65 -6.09 -2.56
CA VAL A 26 -26.86 -6.15 -3.39
C VAL A 26 -28.08 -6.55 -2.53
N THR A 27 -27.95 -7.57 -1.66
CA THR A 27 -29.05 -8.01 -0.79
C THR A 27 -29.50 -6.93 0.20
N VAL A 28 -28.54 -6.16 0.75
CA VAL A 28 -28.84 -5.05 1.68
C VAL A 28 -29.10 -3.71 0.97
N ARG A 29 -29.12 -3.69 -0.37
CA ARG A 29 -29.35 -2.51 -1.22
C ARG A 29 -28.40 -1.34 -0.93
N ASN A 30 -27.18 -1.61 -0.55
CA ASN A 30 -26.15 -0.58 -0.32
C ASN A 30 -25.43 -0.24 -1.64
N PHE A 31 -26.02 0.64 -2.44
CA PHE A 31 -25.52 1.02 -3.76
C PHE A 31 -24.11 1.66 -3.71
N ARG A 32 -23.81 2.44 -2.67
CA ARG A 32 -22.48 3.04 -2.49
C ARG A 32 -21.40 1.95 -2.37
N SER A 33 -21.60 1.00 -1.48
CA SER A 33 -20.63 -0.08 -1.27
C SER A 33 -20.51 -1.00 -2.48
N ILE A 34 -21.58 -1.19 -3.27
CA ILE A 34 -21.51 -1.94 -4.53
C ILE A 34 -20.55 -1.25 -5.51
N ILE A 35 -20.75 0.05 -5.76
CA ILE A 35 -19.93 0.83 -6.71
C ILE A 35 -18.47 0.84 -6.25
N VAL A 36 -18.22 1.15 -4.98
CA VAL A 36 -16.87 1.22 -4.40
C VAL A 36 -16.17 -0.13 -4.49
N SER A 37 -16.85 -1.23 -4.18
CA SER A 37 -16.27 -2.58 -4.29
C SER A 37 -15.94 -2.95 -5.73
N ILE A 38 -16.78 -2.61 -6.70
CA ILE A 38 -16.53 -2.86 -8.12
C ILE A 38 -15.33 -2.06 -8.60
N LEU A 39 -15.25 -0.77 -8.29
CA LEU A 39 -14.13 0.09 -8.69
C LEU A 39 -12.82 -0.40 -8.07
N SER A 40 -12.83 -0.77 -6.80
CA SER A 40 -11.68 -1.34 -6.12
C SER A 40 -11.22 -2.66 -6.77
N LEU A 41 -12.16 -3.55 -7.10
CA LEU A 41 -11.85 -4.81 -7.79
C LEU A 41 -11.24 -4.58 -9.18
N ILE A 42 -11.75 -3.60 -9.93
CA ILE A 42 -11.17 -3.20 -11.21
C ILE A 42 -9.72 -2.73 -11.01
N GLY A 43 -9.45 -1.89 -10.01
CA GLY A 43 -8.10 -1.45 -9.66
C GLY A 43 -7.16 -2.62 -9.34
N ILE A 44 -7.62 -3.60 -8.57
CA ILE A 44 -6.87 -4.84 -8.27
C ILE A 44 -6.58 -5.63 -9.55
N ILE A 45 -7.55 -5.78 -10.44
CA ILE A 45 -7.37 -6.49 -11.72
C ILE A 45 -6.32 -5.78 -12.58
N ILE A 46 -6.39 -4.45 -12.69
CA ILE A 46 -5.40 -3.65 -13.41
C ILE A 46 -4.01 -3.86 -12.82
N LEU A 47 -3.87 -3.82 -11.48
CA LEU A 47 -2.59 -4.06 -10.80
C LEU A 47 -2.02 -5.44 -11.12
N ILE A 48 -2.87 -6.49 -11.15
CA ILE A 48 -2.47 -7.85 -11.50
C ILE A 48 -2.01 -7.94 -12.97
N ILE A 49 -2.73 -7.28 -13.89
CA ILE A 49 -2.37 -7.24 -15.32
C ILE A 49 -1.02 -6.51 -15.50
N LEU A 50 -0.85 -5.37 -14.84
CA LEU A 50 0.41 -4.62 -14.88
C LEU A 50 1.57 -5.44 -14.32
N ASN A 51 1.36 -6.18 -13.22
CA ASN A 51 2.38 -7.08 -12.69
C ASN A 51 2.73 -8.22 -13.65
N LYS A 52 1.77 -8.78 -14.37
CA LYS A 52 2.05 -9.80 -15.40
C LYS A 52 2.90 -9.22 -16.53
N LYS A 53 2.58 -8.00 -17.00
CA LYS A 53 3.29 -7.32 -18.09
C LYS A 53 4.69 -6.85 -17.66
N TYR A 54 4.82 -6.34 -16.44
CA TYR A 54 6.04 -5.72 -15.92
C TYR A 54 6.59 -6.48 -14.70
N ARG A 55 6.57 -7.81 -14.75
CA ARG A 55 6.93 -8.68 -13.63
C ARG A 55 8.36 -8.48 -13.09
N HIS A 56 9.26 -8.03 -13.96
CA HIS A 56 10.64 -7.69 -13.59
C HIS A 56 10.72 -6.42 -12.73
N LEU A 57 9.69 -5.55 -12.76
CA LEU A 57 9.63 -4.31 -11.98
C LEU A 57 9.01 -4.53 -10.62
N PHE A 58 7.75 -4.96 -10.57
CA PHE A 58 6.95 -4.93 -9.33
C PHE A 58 7.23 -6.11 -8.40
N GLY A 59 7.34 -7.30 -8.93
CA GLY A 59 7.48 -8.53 -8.14
C GLY A 59 6.22 -8.92 -7.36
N ASN A 60 6.05 -10.21 -7.15
CA ASN A 60 4.82 -10.75 -6.55
C ASN A 60 4.59 -10.32 -5.10
N LEU A 61 5.66 -10.06 -4.34
CA LEU A 61 5.51 -9.65 -2.92
C LEU A 61 4.83 -8.29 -2.81
N LEU A 62 5.34 -7.27 -3.52
CA LEU A 62 4.75 -5.93 -3.47
C LEU A 62 3.31 -5.95 -3.94
N VAL A 63 3.02 -6.64 -5.07
CA VAL A 63 1.67 -6.67 -5.63
C VAL A 63 0.68 -7.36 -4.69
N ASN A 64 1.06 -8.49 -4.07
CA ASN A 64 0.20 -9.12 -3.07
C ASN A 64 -0.03 -8.23 -1.85
N THR A 65 1.02 -7.53 -1.37
CA THR A 65 0.88 -6.59 -0.25
C THR A 65 -0.10 -5.46 -0.62
N LEU A 66 0.02 -4.88 -1.81
CA LEU A 66 -0.90 -3.86 -2.30
C LEU A 66 -2.34 -4.37 -2.45
N ILE A 67 -2.54 -5.56 -2.99
CA ILE A 67 -3.88 -6.16 -3.15
C ILE A 67 -4.54 -6.35 -1.78
N ILE A 68 -3.81 -6.89 -0.81
CA ILE A 68 -4.31 -7.08 0.55
C ILE A 68 -4.60 -5.73 1.21
N PHE A 69 -3.71 -4.77 1.08
CA PHE A 69 -3.87 -3.42 1.61
C PHE A 69 -5.12 -2.74 1.03
N ILE A 70 -5.30 -2.76 -0.30
CA ILE A 70 -6.48 -2.21 -0.98
C ILE A 70 -7.76 -2.91 -0.49
N ALA A 71 -7.75 -4.22 -0.36
CA ALA A 71 -8.92 -4.96 0.11
C ALA A 71 -9.28 -4.59 1.56
N ILE A 72 -8.30 -4.48 2.46
CA ILE A 72 -8.54 -4.11 3.86
C ILE A 72 -9.04 -2.67 3.96
N SER A 73 -8.38 -1.71 3.29
CA SER A 73 -8.76 -0.29 3.36
C SER A 73 -10.10 -0.01 2.71
N ILE A 74 -10.40 -0.60 1.54
CA ILE A 74 -11.63 -0.31 0.81
C ILE A 74 -12.81 -1.17 1.29
N LEU A 75 -12.68 -2.51 1.33
CA LEU A 75 -13.79 -3.32 1.82
C LEU A 75 -13.96 -3.17 3.33
N GLY A 76 -12.90 -3.35 4.10
CA GLY A 76 -12.98 -3.23 5.56
C GLY A 76 -13.27 -1.79 5.98
N GLY A 77 -12.44 -0.85 5.57
CA GLY A 77 -12.56 0.56 5.95
C GLY A 77 -13.82 1.20 5.42
N THR A 78 -13.93 1.34 4.08
CA THR A 78 -14.99 2.15 3.44
C THR A 78 -16.33 1.43 3.33
N CYS A 79 -16.34 0.11 3.00
CA CYS A 79 -17.60 -0.60 2.75
C CYS A 79 -18.22 -1.19 4.02
N PHE A 80 -17.40 -1.67 4.96
CA PHE A 80 -17.83 -2.22 6.25
C PHE A 80 -17.64 -1.26 7.42
N ASP A 81 -17.23 -0.02 7.15
CA ASP A 81 -17.12 1.05 8.17
C ASP A 81 -16.14 0.73 9.31
N PHE A 82 -15.00 0.08 9.00
CA PHE A 82 -13.98 -0.24 10.00
C PHE A 82 -13.21 0.98 10.48
N TYR A 83 -13.26 2.10 9.76
CA TYR A 83 -12.71 3.39 10.24
C TYR A 83 -13.32 3.87 11.55
N ARG A 84 -14.51 3.38 11.94
CA ARG A 84 -15.09 3.61 13.27
C ARG A 84 -14.36 2.94 14.42
N PHE A 85 -13.50 1.96 14.15
CA PHE A 85 -12.69 1.31 15.18
C PHE A 85 -11.43 2.11 15.43
N ASN A 86 -11.17 2.41 16.71
CA ASN A 86 -9.96 3.12 17.13
C ASN A 86 -8.70 2.44 16.54
N HIS A 87 -7.77 3.24 16.07
CA HIS A 87 -6.48 2.80 15.52
C HIS A 87 -6.54 1.94 14.24
N PHE A 88 -7.71 1.78 13.60
CA PHE A 88 -7.76 1.08 12.31
C PHE A 88 -7.03 1.88 11.24
N ASP A 89 -7.27 3.17 11.20
CA ASP A 89 -6.64 4.11 10.27
C ASP A 89 -5.13 4.23 10.53
N ASP A 90 -4.73 4.39 11.79
CA ASP A 90 -3.32 4.42 12.22
C ASP A 90 -2.54 3.23 11.65
N VAL A 91 -3.11 2.00 11.77
CA VAL A 91 -2.48 0.79 11.23
C VAL A 91 -2.36 0.83 9.69
N LEU A 92 -3.34 1.39 9.01
CA LEU A 92 -3.27 1.56 7.56
C LEU A 92 -2.18 2.56 7.17
N HIS A 93 -2.07 3.69 7.86
CA HIS A 93 -1.04 4.69 7.60
C HIS A 93 0.37 4.19 7.92
N ILE A 94 0.58 3.47 9.03
CA ILE A 94 1.85 2.77 9.32
C ILE A 94 2.20 1.78 8.21
N THR A 95 1.22 0.98 7.77
CA THR A 95 1.41 0.00 6.69
C THR A 95 1.72 0.68 5.36
N SER A 96 1.05 1.79 5.05
CA SER A 96 1.29 2.56 3.82
C SER A 96 2.70 3.15 3.77
N GLY A 97 3.24 3.63 4.90
CA GLY A 97 4.62 4.08 5.03
C GLY A 97 5.63 2.96 4.71
N PHE A 98 5.36 1.74 5.20
CA PHE A 98 6.17 0.58 4.85
C PHE A 98 6.08 0.23 3.35
N ILE A 99 4.89 0.24 2.77
CA ILE A 99 4.63 -0.02 1.34
C ILE A 99 5.33 1.05 0.48
N GLY A 100 5.27 2.33 0.85
CA GLY A 100 5.95 3.42 0.16
C GLY A 100 7.46 3.16 0.04
N CYS A 101 8.09 2.69 1.11
CA CYS A 101 9.50 2.26 1.08
C CYS A 101 9.72 1.04 0.15
N MET A 102 8.81 0.07 0.10
CA MET A 102 8.91 -1.06 -0.84
C MET A 102 8.85 -0.59 -2.30
N VAL A 103 7.96 0.34 -2.61
CA VAL A 103 7.85 0.96 -3.95
C VAL A 103 9.13 1.72 -4.29
N ALA A 104 9.58 2.60 -3.39
CA ALA A 104 10.82 3.37 -3.56
C ALA A 104 12.02 2.46 -3.87
N ARG A 105 12.15 1.35 -3.16
CA ARG A 105 13.19 0.36 -3.40
C ARG A 105 13.18 -0.15 -4.85
N ILE A 106 12.01 -0.50 -5.36
CA ILE A 106 11.88 -1.03 -6.73
C ILE A 106 12.24 0.04 -7.75
N LEU A 107 11.74 1.27 -7.57
CA LEU A 107 12.04 2.39 -8.46
C LEU A 107 13.53 2.73 -8.46
N PHE A 108 14.19 2.67 -7.31
CA PHE A 108 15.62 2.90 -7.20
C PHE A 108 16.43 1.87 -8.00
N TYR A 109 16.13 0.59 -7.85
CA TYR A 109 16.79 -0.48 -8.61
C TYR A 109 16.57 -0.34 -10.12
N PHE A 110 15.36 0.06 -10.51
CA PHE A 110 15.04 0.27 -11.91
C PHE A 110 15.81 1.45 -12.52
N SER A 111 15.98 2.54 -11.76
CA SER A 111 16.61 3.78 -12.27
C SER A 111 18.14 3.69 -12.36
N GLN A 112 18.78 2.87 -11.52
CA GLN A 112 20.25 2.91 -11.39
C GLN A 112 20.99 1.87 -12.23
N ASN A 113 20.30 0.87 -12.83
CA ASN A 113 20.95 -0.26 -13.51
C ASN A 113 22.08 -0.95 -12.69
N GLU A 114 22.21 -0.61 -11.41
CA GLU A 114 23.27 -1.07 -10.52
C GLU A 114 22.74 -2.14 -9.57
N THR A 115 23.47 -3.26 -9.50
CA THR A 115 23.18 -4.35 -8.57
C THR A 115 23.84 -4.15 -7.19
N ASP A 116 24.82 -3.25 -7.06
CA ASP A 116 25.56 -3.01 -5.82
C ASP A 116 25.22 -1.67 -5.19
N ILE A 117 24.32 -1.72 -4.20
CA ILE A 117 23.87 -0.56 -3.40
C ILE A 117 24.83 -0.30 -2.21
N SER A 118 25.80 -1.18 -1.95
CA SER A 118 26.63 -1.12 -0.74
C SER A 118 27.30 0.26 -0.57
N ARG A 119 27.88 0.78 -1.64
CA ARG A 119 28.54 2.10 -1.65
C ARG A 119 27.59 3.29 -1.47
N LYS A 120 26.30 3.12 -1.79
CA LYS A 120 25.27 4.16 -1.73
C LYS A 120 24.21 3.90 -0.66
N ARG A 121 24.50 3.00 0.30
CA ARG A 121 23.52 2.51 1.27
C ARG A 121 22.76 3.61 2.02
N ILE A 122 23.49 4.61 2.53
CA ILE A 122 22.88 5.73 3.26
C ILE A 122 21.96 6.54 2.33
N PHE A 123 22.45 6.87 1.13
CA PHE A 123 21.63 7.57 0.14
C PHE A 123 20.38 6.79 -0.24
N PHE A 124 20.50 5.49 -0.43
CA PHE A 124 19.36 4.62 -0.73
C PHE A 124 18.30 4.62 0.38
N VAL A 125 18.72 4.56 1.64
CA VAL A 125 17.81 4.58 2.80
C VAL A 125 17.12 5.94 2.91
N ILE A 126 17.86 7.05 2.73
CA ILE A 126 17.27 8.40 2.71
C ILE A 126 16.28 8.55 1.55
N TYR A 127 16.62 8.07 0.36
CA TYR A 127 15.73 8.09 -0.80
C TYR A 127 14.41 7.34 -0.51
N MET A 128 14.49 6.13 0.06
CA MET A 128 13.30 5.35 0.41
C MET A 128 12.41 6.10 1.40
N PHE A 129 13.02 6.67 2.45
CA PHE A 129 12.31 7.43 3.46
C PHE A 129 11.61 8.65 2.86
N MET A 130 12.34 9.50 2.13
CA MET A 130 11.80 10.71 1.53
C MET A 130 10.72 10.41 0.49
N PHE A 131 10.89 9.35 -0.31
CA PHE A 131 9.88 8.92 -1.27
C PHE A 131 8.59 8.47 -0.58
N SER A 132 8.70 7.68 0.49
CA SER A 132 7.55 7.22 1.26
C SER A 132 6.79 8.37 1.91
N MET A 133 7.51 9.31 2.54
CA MET A 133 6.90 10.51 3.14
C MET A 133 6.28 11.43 2.07
N GLY A 134 6.88 11.51 0.88
CA GLY A 134 6.29 12.24 -0.24
C GLY A 134 4.96 11.66 -0.69
N ILE A 135 4.84 10.33 -0.76
CA ILE A 135 3.56 9.67 -1.05
C ILE A 135 2.54 9.95 0.04
N ALA A 136 2.92 9.84 1.32
CA ALA A 136 2.03 10.15 2.44
C ALA A 136 1.47 11.57 2.34
N SER A 137 2.34 12.57 2.12
CA SER A 137 1.92 13.96 1.96
C SER A 137 0.99 14.18 0.76
N ILE A 138 1.23 13.49 -0.37
CA ILE A 138 0.36 13.56 -1.55
C ILE A 138 -1.01 12.94 -1.22
N TRP A 139 -1.05 11.88 -0.44
CA TRP A 139 -2.29 11.23 -0.03
C TRP A 139 -3.15 12.19 0.80
N GLU A 140 -2.58 12.84 1.81
CA GLU A 140 -3.28 13.84 2.62
C GLU A 140 -3.80 15.02 1.79
N LEU A 141 -3.03 15.46 0.79
CA LEU A 141 -3.51 16.49 -0.15
C LEU A 141 -4.68 16.00 -1.02
N ILE A 142 -4.72 14.72 -1.36
CA ILE A 142 -5.85 14.13 -2.09
C ILE A 142 -7.08 14.10 -1.18
N GLU A 143 -6.97 13.65 0.07
CA GLU A 143 -8.06 13.62 1.03
C GLU A 143 -8.61 15.02 1.30
N PHE A 144 -7.73 15.99 1.53
CA PHE A 144 -8.12 17.39 1.65
C PHE A 144 -8.90 17.88 0.41
N GLY A 145 -8.44 17.52 -0.79
CA GLY A 145 -9.13 17.87 -2.04
C GLY A 145 -10.49 17.20 -2.17
N LEU A 146 -10.60 15.93 -1.80
CA LEU A 146 -11.89 15.20 -1.79
C LEU A 146 -12.88 15.83 -0.83
N ASP A 147 -12.48 16.17 0.38
CA ASP A 147 -13.33 16.81 1.39
C ASP A 147 -13.74 18.23 0.94
N ARG A 148 -12.77 19.03 0.51
CA ARG A 148 -12.98 20.43 0.18
C ARG A 148 -13.85 20.66 -1.07
N TYR A 149 -13.67 19.83 -2.11
CA TYR A 149 -14.27 20.06 -3.42
C TYR A 149 -15.40 19.08 -3.76
N LEU A 150 -15.40 17.90 -3.16
CA LEU A 150 -16.39 16.85 -3.48
C LEU A 150 -17.30 16.52 -2.29
N GLY A 151 -17.07 17.11 -1.10
CA GLY A 151 -17.91 16.93 0.08
C GLY A 151 -17.83 15.55 0.71
N PHE A 152 -16.66 14.86 0.57
CA PHE A 152 -16.36 13.66 1.33
C PHE A 152 -16.00 14.06 2.77
N ASP A 153 -15.77 13.10 3.63
CA ASP A 153 -15.34 13.25 5.02
C ASP A 153 -14.18 12.26 5.27
N CYS A 154 -13.08 12.45 4.50
CA CYS A 154 -11.91 11.62 4.59
C CYS A 154 -11.07 12.01 5.82
N GLN A 155 -10.92 13.32 6.03
CA GLN A 155 -10.20 13.91 7.17
C GLN A 155 -11.17 14.17 8.35
N ALA A 156 -11.71 13.09 8.95
CA ALA A 156 -12.73 13.18 9.99
C ALA A 156 -12.30 14.00 11.23
N GLY A 157 -11.00 14.05 11.52
CA GLY A 157 -10.39 14.85 12.58
C GLY A 157 -9.80 16.19 12.12
N GLY A 158 -9.94 16.54 10.84
CA GLY A 158 -9.35 17.74 10.23
C GLY A 158 -7.83 17.74 10.29
N LEU A 159 -7.20 18.90 10.55
CA LEU A 159 -5.74 19.02 10.58
C LEU A 159 -5.06 18.06 11.58
N THR A 160 -5.72 17.75 12.69
CA THR A 160 -5.17 16.85 13.71
C THR A 160 -5.06 15.43 13.17
N ASP A 161 -6.07 14.95 12.49
CA ASP A 161 -6.12 13.67 11.79
C ASP A 161 -4.97 13.57 10.78
N THR A 162 -4.92 14.50 9.81
CA THR A 162 -3.82 14.62 8.85
C THR A 162 -2.43 14.54 9.48
N MET A 163 -2.22 15.21 10.62
CA MET A 163 -0.92 15.19 11.30
C MET A 163 -0.61 13.82 11.92
N PHE A 164 -1.58 13.13 12.49
CA PHE A 164 -1.41 11.77 13.00
C PHE A 164 -1.16 10.79 11.87
N ASP A 165 -1.86 10.89 10.75
CA ASP A 165 -1.67 10.02 9.59
C ASP A 165 -0.27 10.14 8.99
N ILE A 166 0.25 11.38 8.90
CA ILE A 166 1.65 11.63 8.51
C ILE A 166 2.63 11.04 9.54
N LEU A 167 2.36 11.14 10.85
CA LEU A 167 3.19 10.55 11.89
C LEU A 167 3.18 9.01 11.82
N ASP A 168 2.06 8.40 11.55
CA ASP A 168 1.94 6.95 11.39
C ASP A 168 2.67 6.46 10.15
N CYS A 169 2.53 7.16 9.03
CA CYS A 169 3.36 6.92 7.83
C CYS A 169 4.86 7.07 8.12
N LEU A 170 5.26 8.04 8.94
CA LEU A 170 6.64 8.23 9.36
C LEU A 170 7.13 7.03 10.17
N ILE A 171 6.34 6.53 11.14
CA ILE A 171 6.68 5.32 11.91
C ILE A 171 6.90 4.14 10.97
N GLY A 172 5.98 3.86 10.06
CA GLY A 172 6.10 2.79 9.08
C GLY A 172 7.33 2.92 8.18
N SER A 173 7.61 4.14 7.73
CA SER A 173 8.78 4.45 6.88
C SER A 173 10.10 4.26 7.62
N VAL A 174 10.17 4.68 8.90
CA VAL A 174 11.36 4.47 9.75
C VAL A 174 11.62 3.00 9.97
N ILE A 175 10.60 2.22 10.34
CA ILE A 175 10.72 0.76 10.53
C ILE A 175 11.24 0.10 9.25
N ALA A 176 10.65 0.43 8.09
CA ALA A 176 11.06 -0.11 6.80
C ALA A 176 12.51 0.24 6.46
N THR A 177 12.92 1.49 6.64
CA THR A 177 14.27 1.95 6.31
C THR A 177 15.33 1.33 7.21
N ILE A 178 15.05 1.17 8.51
CA ILE A 178 15.92 0.45 9.46
C ILE A 178 16.07 -1.00 9.02
N TYR A 179 14.97 -1.69 8.70
CA TYR A 179 15.01 -3.06 8.21
C TYR A 179 15.88 -3.21 6.96
N TYR A 180 15.68 -2.34 5.96
CA TYR A 180 16.47 -2.40 4.72
C TYR A 180 17.92 -2.04 4.92
N TYR A 181 18.25 -1.11 5.81
CA TYR A 181 19.62 -0.76 6.17
C TYR A 181 20.39 -1.98 6.69
N PHE A 182 19.83 -2.70 7.66
CA PHE A 182 20.48 -3.89 8.21
C PHE A 182 20.51 -5.06 7.22
N LYS A 183 19.50 -5.22 6.40
CA LYS A 183 19.46 -6.24 5.36
C LYS A 183 20.58 -6.06 4.33
N ILE A 184 20.83 -4.84 3.88
CA ILE A 184 21.93 -4.53 2.95
C ILE A 184 23.26 -4.76 3.63
N ARG A 185 23.45 -4.25 4.85
CA ARG A 185 24.67 -4.45 5.63
C ARG A 185 25.02 -5.92 5.82
N LYS A 186 24.01 -6.75 6.12
CA LYS A 186 24.22 -8.21 6.26
C LYS A 186 24.69 -8.85 4.94
N ALA A 187 24.12 -8.44 3.80
CA ALA A 187 24.51 -8.95 2.49
C ALA A 187 25.93 -8.55 2.09
N GLU A 188 26.40 -7.37 2.50
CA GLU A 188 27.80 -6.93 2.32
C GLU A 188 28.80 -7.80 3.11
N ASN A 189 28.48 -8.09 4.37
CA ASN A 189 29.34 -8.89 5.24
C ASN A 189 29.50 -10.34 4.76
N ILE A 190 28.54 -10.87 4.02
CA ILE A 190 28.60 -12.24 3.45
C ILE A 190 29.48 -12.27 2.18
N LYS A 191 29.63 -11.15 1.49
CA LYS A 191 30.43 -11.05 0.25
C LYS A 191 31.91 -10.74 0.51
N ARG A 192 32.28 -10.36 1.73
CA ARG A 192 33.67 -10.18 2.21
C ARG A 192 34.19 -11.46 2.81
#